data_0165207d3f07aa98299da72dfdbafd90
#
_entry.id   0165207d3f07aa98299da72dfdbafd90
#
_cell.length_a   1.000
_cell.length_b   1.000
_cell.length_c   1.000
_cell.angle_alpha   90.00
_cell.angle_beta   90.00
_cell.angle_gamma   90.00
#
_symmetry.space_group_name_H-M   'P 1'
#
loop_
_entity.id
_entity.type
_entity.pdbx_description
1 polymer ?
#
loop_
_entity_poly.entity_id
_entity_poly.type
_entity_poly.pdbx_seq_one_letter_code
_entity_poly.pdbx_strand_id
1 'polypeptide(L)' 'MNQQLKVLDLGCGNTKRPGAIGVDFNDRSAADVIHNLNRFPYPFNDSSFDEIYLDNTLEHLDDVTRVMEEVYRL' A
#
# COMPACT_ATOMS: atom_id res chain seq x y z
N MET A 1 21.44 17.26 3.21
CA MET A 1 21.09 15.85 3.47
C MET A 1 19.86 15.48 2.68
N ASN A 2 19.97 14.42 1.92
CA ASN A 2 18.85 13.93 1.14
C ASN A 2 17.99 13.05 2.02
N GLN A 3 16.78 13.49 2.30
CA GLN A 3 15.79 12.62 2.90
C GLN A 3 15.00 11.96 1.80
N GLN A 4 15.06 10.65 1.77
CA GLN A 4 14.23 9.89 0.85
C GLN A 4 12.81 9.81 1.40
N LEU A 5 11.84 10.07 0.54
CA LEU A 5 10.45 9.87 0.87
C LEU A 5 10.19 8.38 1.07
N LYS A 6 9.40 8.07 2.07
CA LYS A 6 8.89 6.72 2.28
C LYS A 6 7.56 6.61 1.54
N VAL A 7 7.54 5.77 0.52
CA VAL A 7 6.42 5.63 -0.39
C VAL A 7 5.83 4.24 -0.29
N LEU A 8 4.51 4.16 -0.19
CA LEU A 8 3.77 2.90 -0.16
C LEU A 8 2.91 2.80 -1.41
N ASP A 9 2.97 1.65 -2.08
CA ASP A 9 2.19 1.37 -3.28
C ASP A 9 1.25 0.19 -2.98
N LEU A 10 0.01 0.51 -2.66
CA LEU A 10 -1.01 -0.49 -2.30
C LEU A 10 -1.65 -1.05 -3.56
N GLY A 11 -1.66 -2.37 -3.69
CA GLY A 11 -2.16 -3.02 -4.89
C GLY A 11 -1.23 -2.82 -6.07
N CYS A 12 0.08 -2.94 -5.85
CA CYS A 12 1.09 -2.58 -6.83
C CYS A 12 1.10 -3.48 -8.08
N GLY A 13 0.60 -4.71 -7.97
CA GLY A 13 0.67 -5.65 -9.08
C GLY A 13 2.10 -5.90 -9.52
N ASN A 14 2.32 -5.95 -10.84
CA ASN A 14 3.63 -6.20 -11.42
C ASN A 14 4.39 -4.92 -11.78
N THR A 15 3.79 -3.76 -11.55
CA THR A 15 4.35 -2.47 -11.95
C THR A 15 4.49 -1.55 -10.75
N LYS A 16 5.15 -2.05 -9.72
CA LYS A 16 5.40 -1.27 -8.50
C LYS A 16 6.18 0.00 -8.83
N ARG A 17 5.80 1.11 -8.19
CA ARG A 17 6.55 2.36 -8.32
C ARG A 17 7.98 2.18 -7.84
N PRO A 18 8.98 2.68 -8.59
CA PRO A 18 10.38 2.58 -8.17
C PRO A 18 10.59 3.24 -6.81
N GLY A 19 11.31 2.54 -5.94
CA GLY A 19 11.61 3.04 -4.60
C GLY A 19 10.48 2.92 -3.58
N ALA A 20 9.29 2.48 -3.99
CA ALA A 20 8.17 2.27 -3.07
C ALA A 20 8.21 0.89 -2.44
N ILE A 21 7.56 0.77 -1.27
CA ILE A 21 7.21 -0.53 -0.70
C ILE A 21 5.89 -0.92 -1.34
N GLY A 22 5.88 -2.02 -2.08
CA GLY A 22 4.69 -2.52 -2.74
C GLY A 22 3.96 -3.55 -1.90
N VAL A 23 2.64 -3.47 -1.90
CA VAL A 23 1.76 -4.43 -1.22
C VAL A 23 0.77 -4.97 -2.23
N ASP A 24 0.63 -6.28 -2.25
CA ASP A 24 -0.36 -6.95 -3.09
C ASP A 24 -0.70 -8.29 -2.46
N PHE A 25 -1.89 -8.83 -2.75
CA PHE A 25 -2.24 -10.14 -2.23
C PHE A 25 -1.65 -11.27 -3.09
N ASN A 26 -1.25 -10.98 -4.32
CA ASN A 26 -0.72 -11.96 -5.25
C ASN A 26 0.77 -12.16 -4.99
N ASP A 27 1.15 -13.37 -4.61
CA ASP A 27 2.54 -13.70 -4.29
C ASP A 27 3.45 -13.74 -5.51
N ARG A 28 2.88 -13.65 -6.71
CA ARG A 28 3.64 -13.56 -7.98
C ARG A 28 3.78 -12.13 -8.48
N SER A 29 3.29 -11.16 -7.71
CA SER A 29 3.41 -9.74 -8.06
C SER A 29 4.81 -9.22 -7.75
N ALA A 30 5.02 -7.92 -8.03
CA ALA A 30 6.24 -7.23 -7.67
C ALA A 30 6.22 -6.71 -6.22
N ALA A 31 5.29 -7.17 -5.40
CA ALA A 31 5.13 -6.68 -4.04
C ALA A 31 6.27 -7.09 -3.13
N ASP A 32 6.65 -6.20 -2.24
CA ASP A 32 7.60 -6.48 -1.15
C ASP A 32 6.90 -7.15 0.02
N VAL A 33 5.61 -6.85 0.21
CA VAL A 33 4.79 -7.40 1.29
C VAL A 33 3.54 -8.00 0.66
N ILE A 34 3.27 -9.27 0.98
CA ILE A 34 2.05 -9.94 0.51
C ILE A 34 0.99 -9.79 1.58
N HIS A 35 -0.09 -9.09 1.24
CA HIS A 35 -1.17 -8.82 2.17
C HIS A 35 -2.47 -8.56 1.42
N ASN A 36 -3.57 -9.09 1.94
CA ASN A 36 -4.89 -8.81 1.39
C ASN A 36 -5.38 -7.47 1.92
N LEU A 37 -5.59 -6.50 1.03
CA LEU A 37 -5.99 -5.14 1.41
C LEU A 37 -7.42 -5.05 1.95
N ASN A 38 -8.19 -6.14 1.89
CA ASN A 38 -9.48 -6.25 2.57
C ASN A 38 -9.32 -6.73 4.03
N ARG A 39 -8.09 -6.94 4.48
CA ARG A 39 -7.79 -7.36 5.85
C ARG A 39 -7.12 -6.22 6.60
N PHE A 40 -7.59 -5.96 7.80
CA PHE A 40 -7.15 -4.83 8.63
C PHE A 40 -6.67 -5.32 10.00
N PRO A 41 -5.70 -4.66 10.60
CA PRO A 41 -4.95 -3.52 10.07
C PRO A 41 -3.88 -3.97 9.06
N TYR A 42 -3.42 -3.04 8.23
CA TYR A 42 -2.27 -3.30 7.36
C TYR A 42 -1.00 -3.42 8.22
N PRO A 43 -0.02 -4.23 7.77
CA PRO A 43 1.12 -4.61 8.62
C PRO A 43 2.21 -3.54 8.71
N PHE A 44 1.82 -2.32 9.03
CA PHE A 44 2.73 -1.19 9.17
C PHE A 44 2.33 -0.35 10.37
N ASN A 45 3.32 0.30 10.98
CA ASN A 45 3.09 1.21 12.09
C ASN A 45 2.42 2.50 11.62
N ASP A 46 1.81 3.22 12.56
CA ASP A 46 1.21 4.51 12.30
C ASP A 46 2.27 5.48 11.77
N SER A 47 1.85 6.37 10.88
CA SER A 47 2.70 7.45 10.35
C SER A 47 4.00 6.96 9.75
N SER A 48 3.96 5.84 9.02
CA SER A 48 5.15 5.21 8.46
C SER A 48 5.54 5.75 7.08
N PHE A 49 4.63 6.41 6.37
CA PHE A 49 4.84 6.78 4.98
C PHE A 49 4.57 8.25 4.72
N ASP A 50 5.29 8.79 3.75
CA ASP A 50 5.12 10.18 3.28
C ASP A 50 4.11 10.27 2.15
N GLU A 51 4.08 9.23 1.31
CA GLU A 51 3.16 9.16 0.17
C GLU A 51 2.59 7.75 0.08
N ILE A 52 1.31 7.65 -0.29
CA ILE A 52 0.62 6.37 -0.46
C ILE A 52 -0.14 6.43 -1.78
N TYR A 53 0.07 5.42 -2.60
CA TYR A 53 -0.59 5.28 -3.90
C TYR A 53 -1.55 4.09 -3.90
N LEU A 54 -2.68 4.28 -4.57
CA LEU A 54 -3.75 3.29 -4.69
C LEU A 54 -4.25 3.23 -6.14
N ASP A 55 -3.33 3.13 -7.08
CA ASP A 55 -3.67 3.16 -8.51
C ASP A 55 -4.51 1.94 -8.89
N ASN A 56 -5.70 2.17 -9.44
CA ASN A 56 -6.61 1.13 -9.93
C ASN A 56 -6.92 0.04 -8.88
N THR A 57 -6.94 0.41 -7.61
CA THR A 57 -7.08 -0.54 -6.51
C THR A 57 -8.39 -0.37 -5.75
N LEU A 58 -8.80 0.86 -5.48
CA LEU A 58 -9.96 1.13 -4.62
C LEU A 58 -11.25 0.48 -5.13
N GLU A 59 -11.46 0.46 -6.44
CA GLU A 59 -12.66 -0.12 -7.04
C GLU A 59 -12.78 -1.64 -6.84
N HIS A 60 -11.69 -2.29 -6.45
CA HIS A 60 -11.65 -3.72 -6.21
C HIS A 60 -11.73 -4.09 -4.72
N LEU A 61 -11.82 -3.10 -3.84
CA LEU A 61 -11.83 -3.31 -2.40
C LEU A 61 -13.26 -3.21 -1.85
N ASP A 62 -13.55 -4.05 -0.83
CA ASP A 62 -14.92 -4.19 -0.31
C ASP A 62 -15.34 -3.01 0.57
N ASP A 63 -14.42 -2.46 1.36
CA ASP A 63 -14.72 -1.42 2.33
C ASP A 63 -13.79 -0.23 2.15
N VAL A 64 -14.17 0.65 1.24
CA VAL A 64 -13.36 1.83 0.88
C VAL A 64 -13.14 2.74 2.09
N THR A 65 -14.14 2.87 2.96
CA THR A 65 -14.03 3.70 4.16
C THR A 65 -12.92 3.19 5.07
N ARG A 66 -12.89 1.88 5.34
CA ARG A 66 -11.83 1.28 6.15
C ARG A 66 -10.46 1.42 5.50
N VAL A 67 -10.40 1.24 4.19
CA VAL A 67 -9.16 1.42 3.44
C VAL A 67 -8.63 2.84 3.61
N MET A 68 -9.50 3.83 3.46
CA MET A 68 -9.09 5.23 3.58
C MET A 68 -8.70 5.59 5.02
N GLU A 69 -9.32 4.99 6.02
CA GLU A 69 -8.90 5.13 7.41
C GLU A 69 -7.48 4.60 7.61
N GLU A 70 -7.15 3.46 7.00
CA GLU A 70 -5.79 2.90 7.05
C GLU A 70 -4.79 3.79 6.33
N VAL A 71 -5.15 4.31 5.16
CA VAL A 71 -4.31 5.27 4.43
C VAL A 71 -4.00 6.48 5.29
N TYR A 72 -5.01 6.99 6.00
CA TYR A 72 -4.82 8.12 6.91
C TYR A 72 -3.92 7.76 8.09
N ARG A 73 -4.07 6.55 8.64
CA ARG A 73 -3.26 6.08 9.76
C ARG A 73 -1.78 5.98 9.37
N LEU A 74 -1.51 5.48 8.17
CA LEU A 74 -0.15 5.23 7.70
C LEU A 74 0.51 6.52 7.20
#